data_60b5a371a21b4ac8533f00a8dd9d5ab3
#
_entry.id   60b5a371a21b4ac8533f00a8dd9d5ab3
#
_cell.length_a   1.000
_cell.length_b   1.000
_cell.length_c   1.000
_cell.angle_alpha   90.00
_cell.angle_beta   90.00
_cell.angle_gamma   90.00
#
_symmetry.space_group_name_H-M   'P 1'
#
loop_
_entity.id
_entity.type
_entity.pdbx_description
1 polymer ?
#
loop_
_entity_poly.entity_id
_entity_poly.type
_entity_poly.pdbx_seq_one_letter_code
_entity_poly.pdbx_strand_id
1 'polypeptide(L)'
;MSFNFDQIVERRGSGSAKWEYFPGDVLPMWVADMDFRSPEPVIRALHARVEHGMFGYSSHPARLAETICARMASLYDWQVDPEQIVFVPSLVSAMNI
;
A
#
# COMPACT_ATOMS: atom_id res chain seq x y z
N MET A 1 19.38 -0.42 4.52
CA MET A 1 18.36 -0.63 5.58
C MET A 1 18.12 -2.12 5.69
N SER A 2 18.25 -2.71 6.87
CA SER A 2 17.88 -4.10 7.09
C SER A 2 16.43 -4.15 7.58
N PHE A 3 15.65 -5.05 7.01
CA PHE A 3 14.28 -5.32 7.49
C PHE A 3 14.32 -6.56 8.37
N ASN A 4 13.63 -6.54 9.50
CA ASN A 4 13.46 -7.70 10.34
C ASN A 4 12.11 -8.34 10.04
N PHE A 5 12.11 -9.39 9.23
CA PHE A 5 10.91 -10.14 8.86
C PHE A 5 10.50 -11.20 9.91
N ASP A 6 11.35 -11.44 10.92
CA ASP A 6 11.06 -12.37 12.01
C ASP A 6 10.33 -11.70 13.18
N GLN A 7 10.16 -10.36 13.11
CA GLN A 7 9.42 -9.62 14.12
C GLN A 7 7.92 -9.94 14.03
N ILE A 8 7.41 -10.59 15.05
CA ILE A 8 5.96 -10.84 15.17
C ILE A 8 5.26 -9.53 15.52
N VAL A 9 4.25 -9.17 14.74
CA VAL A 9 3.37 -8.03 14.98
C VAL A 9 2.00 -8.57 15.35
N GLU A 10 1.52 -8.26 16.58
CA GLU A 10 0.18 -8.62 16.99
C GLU A 10 -0.87 -7.87 16.17
N ARG A 11 -1.74 -8.61 15.51
CA ARG A 11 -2.76 -8.06 14.61
C ARG A 11 -4.19 -8.25 15.12
N ARG A 12 -4.40 -9.10 16.13
CA ARG A 12 -5.74 -9.28 16.73
C ARG A 12 -6.10 -8.05 17.56
N GLY A 13 -7.37 -7.63 17.48
CA GLY A 13 -7.83 -6.42 18.14
C GLY A 13 -7.37 -5.11 17.47
N SER A 14 -6.75 -5.20 16.28
CA SER A 14 -6.29 -4.01 15.52
C SER A 14 -7.28 -3.53 14.46
N GLY A 15 -8.46 -4.15 14.33
CA GLY A 15 -9.40 -3.90 13.25
C GLY A 15 -9.01 -4.60 11.94
N SER A 16 -8.09 -5.56 11.99
CA SER A 16 -7.68 -6.32 10.81
C SER A 16 -8.74 -7.32 10.39
N ALA A 17 -9.38 -7.13 9.24
CA ALA A 17 -10.35 -8.08 8.70
C ALA A 17 -9.77 -9.49 8.56
N LYS A 18 -8.50 -9.62 8.17
CA LYS A 18 -7.80 -10.90 8.06
C LYS A 18 -7.80 -11.66 9.38
N TRP A 19 -7.46 -10.98 10.49
CA TRP A 19 -7.22 -11.59 11.79
C TRP A 19 -8.46 -11.68 12.69
N GLU A 20 -9.52 -10.95 12.37
CA GLU A 20 -10.76 -10.91 13.16
C GLU A 20 -11.89 -11.74 12.58
N TYR A 21 -11.75 -12.19 11.32
CA TYR A 21 -12.80 -12.95 10.64
C TYR A 21 -13.02 -14.34 11.24
N PHE A 22 -11.95 -15.01 11.67
CA PHE A 22 -12.00 -16.35 12.27
C PHE A 22 -11.70 -16.32 13.77
N PRO A 23 -12.14 -17.34 14.54
CA PRO A 23 -11.80 -17.48 15.97
C PRO A 23 -10.29 -17.40 16.26
N GLY A 24 -9.95 -17.09 17.52
CA GLY A 24 -8.59 -16.76 17.94
C GLY A 24 -7.55 -17.88 17.81
N ASP A 25 -7.98 -19.13 17.68
CA ASP A 25 -7.14 -20.32 17.50
C ASP A 25 -6.86 -20.66 16.02
N VAL A 26 -7.49 -19.95 15.09
CA VAL A 26 -7.31 -20.16 13.65
C VAL A 26 -6.25 -19.21 13.10
N LEU A 27 -5.23 -19.76 12.42
CA LEU A 27 -4.25 -18.98 11.67
C LEU A 27 -4.86 -18.54 10.32
N PRO A 28 -5.07 -17.24 10.08
CA PRO A 28 -5.70 -16.78 8.85
C PRO A 28 -4.71 -16.79 7.68
N MET A 29 -5.04 -17.52 6.61
CA MET A 29 -4.24 -17.58 5.37
C MET A 29 -5.11 -17.34 4.11
N TRP A 30 -6.27 -16.74 4.27
CA TRP A 30 -7.30 -16.66 3.24
C TRP A 30 -7.21 -15.40 2.35
N VAL A 31 -6.49 -14.36 2.77
CA VAL A 31 -6.40 -13.10 2.06
C VAL A 31 -4.94 -12.65 1.94
N ALA A 32 -4.57 -12.06 0.81
CA ALA A 32 -3.22 -11.58 0.52
C ALA A 32 -2.91 -10.24 1.23
N ASP A 33 -3.05 -10.24 2.55
CA ASP A 33 -2.68 -9.13 3.44
C ASP A 33 -1.43 -9.57 4.23
N MET A 34 -0.30 -8.92 3.99
CA MET A 34 0.97 -9.28 4.60
C MET A 34 1.03 -8.84 6.06
N ASP A 35 1.64 -9.70 6.90
CA ASP A 35 1.78 -9.46 8.35
C ASP A 35 3.11 -8.78 8.72
N PHE A 36 3.81 -8.23 7.73
CA PHE A 36 5.04 -7.48 7.95
C PHE A 36 4.75 -5.99 8.15
N ARG A 37 5.51 -5.37 9.05
CA ARG A 37 5.47 -3.93 9.24
C ARG A 37 5.89 -3.22 7.95
N SER A 38 5.17 -2.17 7.58
CA SER A 38 5.53 -1.34 6.43
C SER A 38 6.93 -0.75 6.55
N PRO A 39 7.65 -0.55 5.43
CA PRO A 39 8.97 0.06 5.45
C PRO A 39 8.98 1.44 6.12
N GLU A 40 10.02 1.74 6.87
CA GLU A 40 10.15 2.98 7.64
C GLU A 40 9.98 4.26 6.80
N PRO A 41 10.43 4.36 5.54
CA PRO A 41 10.16 5.53 4.70
C PRO A 41 8.67 5.78 4.46
N VAL A 42 7.87 4.71 4.33
CA VAL A 42 6.41 4.81 4.17
C VAL A 42 5.77 5.35 5.44
N ILE A 43 6.14 4.78 6.59
CA ILE A 43 5.63 5.21 7.89
C ILE A 43 5.94 6.68 8.15
N ARG A 44 7.19 7.11 7.89
CA ARG A 44 7.59 8.53 8.05
C ARG A 44 6.80 9.46 7.13
N ALA A 45 6.57 9.07 5.88
CA ALA A 45 5.79 9.89 4.94
C ALA A 45 4.35 10.07 5.42
N LEU A 46 3.73 9.00 5.97
CA LEU A 46 2.39 9.07 6.55
C LEU A 46 2.36 9.95 7.81
N HIS A 47 3.34 9.82 8.71
CA HIS A 47 3.45 10.69 9.90
C HIS A 47 3.57 12.16 9.51
N ALA A 48 4.46 12.49 8.58
CA ALA A 48 4.61 13.86 8.10
C ALA A 48 3.30 14.41 7.50
N ARG A 49 2.53 13.59 6.80
CA ARG A 49 1.23 14.00 6.27
C ARG A 49 0.20 14.22 7.36
N VAL A 50 0.17 13.37 8.39
CA VAL A 50 -0.72 13.53 9.56
C VAL A 50 -0.36 14.79 10.34
N GLU A 51 0.93 15.04 10.58
CA GLU A 51 1.43 16.23 11.27
C GLU A 51 1.06 17.54 10.53
N HIS A 52 1.08 17.51 9.20
CA HIS A 52 0.63 18.64 8.38
C HIS A 52 -0.84 19.00 8.61
N GLY A 53 -1.71 18.03 8.94
CA GLY A 53 -3.09 18.23 9.40
C GLY A 53 -4.12 18.65 8.35
N MET A 54 -3.71 18.93 7.10
CA MET A 54 -4.63 19.37 6.04
C MET A 54 -4.88 18.24 5.04
N PHE A 55 -6.09 17.71 5.01
CA PHE A 55 -6.49 16.54 4.22
C PHE A 55 -7.49 16.88 3.10
N GLY A 56 -7.28 18.00 2.45
CA GLY A 56 -8.12 18.44 1.33
C GLY A 56 -7.82 17.67 0.03
N TYR A 57 -8.32 18.17 -1.08
CA TYR A 57 -8.06 17.60 -2.40
C TYR A 57 -6.57 17.62 -2.70
N SER A 58 -6.03 16.50 -3.12
CA SER A 58 -4.63 16.36 -3.54
C SER A 58 -4.53 16.37 -5.06
N SER A 59 -3.49 17.02 -5.59
CA SER A 59 -3.09 16.84 -6.98
C SER A 59 -2.39 15.48 -7.14
N HIS A 60 -2.49 14.89 -8.32
CA HIS A 60 -1.70 13.70 -8.64
C HIS A 60 -0.21 14.09 -8.73
N PRO A 61 0.68 13.46 -7.95
CA PRO A 61 2.10 13.78 -8.02
C PRO A 61 2.69 13.30 -9.35
N ALA A 62 3.15 14.21 -10.20
CA ALA A 62 3.81 13.87 -11.47
C ALA A 62 4.95 12.85 -11.25
N ARG A 63 5.73 13.04 -10.20
CA ARG A 63 6.81 12.13 -9.81
C ARG A 63 6.33 10.68 -9.54
N LEU A 64 5.09 10.48 -9.10
CA LEU A 64 4.56 9.12 -8.91
C LEU A 64 4.32 8.44 -10.25
N ALA A 65 3.70 9.13 -11.21
CA ALA A 65 3.49 8.60 -12.56
C ALA A 65 4.83 8.28 -13.25
N GLU A 66 5.80 9.19 -13.19
CA GLU A 66 7.16 8.98 -13.72
C GLU A 66 7.84 7.74 -13.07
N THR A 67 7.69 7.58 -11.74
CA THR A 67 8.25 6.42 -11.03
C THR A 67 7.59 5.12 -11.46
N ILE A 68 6.29 5.12 -11.69
CA ILE A 68 5.55 3.96 -12.20
C ILE A 68 6.03 3.61 -13.61
N CYS A 69 6.11 4.58 -14.52
CA CYS A 69 6.59 4.37 -15.89
C CYS A 69 8.02 3.78 -15.90
N ALA A 70 8.93 4.36 -15.13
CA ALA A 70 10.31 3.87 -15.02
C ALA A 70 10.35 2.42 -14.49
N ARG A 71 9.49 2.09 -13.52
CA ARG A 71 9.39 0.73 -12.97
C ARG A 71 8.82 -0.26 -13.99
N MET A 72 7.78 0.11 -14.73
CA MET A 72 7.20 -0.74 -15.78
C MET A 72 8.23 -1.05 -16.87
N ALA A 73 8.95 -0.02 -17.33
CA ALA A 73 10.02 -0.20 -18.30
C ALA A 73 11.14 -1.11 -17.78
N SER A 74 11.59 -0.88 -16.55
CA SER A 74 12.73 -1.62 -15.96
C SER A 74 12.43 -3.09 -15.64
N LEU A 75 11.21 -3.41 -15.17
CA LEU A 75 10.88 -4.77 -14.71
C LEU A 75 10.18 -5.62 -15.78
N TYR A 76 9.46 -4.98 -16.69
CA TYR A 76 8.58 -5.68 -17.63
C TYR A 76 8.83 -5.32 -19.08
N ASP A 77 9.83 -4.47 -19.36
CA ASP A 77 10.11 -3.91 -20.71
C ASP A 77 8.84 -3.28 -21.32
N TRP A 78 7.99 -2.72 -20.47
CA TRP A 78 6.72 -2.11 -20.85
C TRP A 78 6.81 -0.59 -20.80
N GLN A 79 6.77 0.03 -21.99
CA GLN A 79 6.78 1.47 -22.15
C GLN A 79 5.37 2.02 -21.94
N VAL A 80 5.16 2.78 -20.89
CA VAL A 80 3.90 3.44 -20.53
C VAL A 80 4.12 4.94 -20.49
N ASP A 81 3.21 5.71 -21.08
CA ASP A 81 3.21 7.16 -20.95
C ASP A 81 2.53 7.58 -19.63
N PRO A 82 3.04 8.57 -18.89
CA PRO A 82 2.39 9.11 -17.70
C PRO A 82 0.92 9.49 -17.90
N GLU A 83 0.55 9.95 -19.08
CA GLU A 83 -0.84 10.32 -19.43
C GLU A 83 -1.79 9.10 -19.55
N GLN A 84 -1.25 7.90 -19.67
CA GLN A 84 -2.01 6.65 -19.72
C GLN A 84 -2.32 6.08 -18.33
N ILE A 85 -1.81 6.73 -17.25
CA ILE A 85 -2.00 6.25 -15.88
C ILE A 85 -3.23 6.90 -15.28
N VAL A 86 -4.19 6.08 -14.87
CA VAL A 86 -5.38 6.51 -14.15
C VAL A 86 -5.28 6.07 -12.70
N PHE A 87 -5.39 7.00 -11.77
CA PHE A 87 -5.40 6.73 -10.34
C PHE A 87 -6.83 6.47 -9.86
N VAL A 88 -7.03 5.33 -9.22
CA VAL A 88 -8.31 4.92 -8.65
C VAL A 88 -8.15 4.57 -7.17
N PRO A 89 -9.21 4.71 -6.33
CA PRO A 89 -9.09 4.51 -4.88
C PRO A 89 -8.81 3.06 -4.49
N SER A 90 -9.22 2.09 -5.31
CA SER A 90 -8.93 0.67 -5.08
C SER A 90 -9.06 -0.14 -6.37
N LEU A 91 -8.48 -1.35 -6.38
CA LEU A 91 -8.63 -2.30 -7.48
C LEU A 91 -10.10 -2.68 -7.71
N VAL A 92 -10.86 -2.92 -6.64
CA VAL A 92 -12.28 -3.25 -6.74
C VAL A 92 -13.07 -2.11 -7.39
N SER A 93 -12.78 -0.85 -7.03
CA SER A 93 -13.39 0.31 -7.69
C SER A 93 -13.03 0.37 -9.17
N ALA A 94 -11.77 0.10 -9.52
CA ALA A 94 -11.32 0.09 -10.91
C ALA A 94 -12.02 -0.97 -11.78
N MET A 95 -12.36 -2.12 -11.19
CA MET A 95 -13.05 -3.21 -11.91
C MET A 95 -14.55 -2.95 -12.13
N ASN A 96 -15.10 -1.91 -11.53
CA ASN A 96 -16.51 -1.52 -11.64
C ASN A 96 -16.72 -0.22 -12.44
N ILE A 97 -15.69 0.29 -13.09
CA ILE A 97 -15.71 1.40 -14.03
C ILE A 97 -15.70 0.81 -15.45
#